data_7dbd574d59b886e1416a4d830deb33fe
#
_entry.id   7dbd574d59b886e1416a4d830deb33fe
#
_cell.length_a   1.000
_cell.length_b   1.000
_cell.length_c   1.000
_cell.angle_alpha   90.00
_cell.angle_beta   90.00
_cell.angle_gamma   90.00
#
_symmetry.space_group_name_H-M   'P 1'
#
loop_
_entity.id
_entity.type
_entity.pdbx_description
1 polymer ?
#
loop_
_entity_poly.entity_id
_entity_poly.type
_entity_poly.pdbx_seq_one_letter_code
_entity_poly.pdbx_strand_id
1 'polypeptide(L)'
;RDRSPSRGLGDVYKRQEDGSTSTREIVHHHGGACILPVDADGNITLVRQFRYAFGEEIWELPAGKLEAGEDPFEAAKRELSEECGLTADKYTSLGEFYPTVGYDTEIIYTWVATGLHETRMHLDADEFLTPDRVPLAQAYEMVMRGEIKDGKTIAGVLKLKALLDEGKL
;
A
#
# COMPACT_ATOMS: atom_id res chain seq x y z
N ARG A 1 -32.62 -14.92 4.40
CA ARG A 1 -31.46 -14.38 3.64
C ARG A 1 -30.24 -14.85 4.37
N ASP A 2 -29.60 -15.84 3.79
CA ASP A 2 -28.35 -16.40 4.29
C ASP A 2 -27.25 -15.33 4.09
N ARG A 3 -26.86 -14.67 5.17
CA ARG A 3 -25.64 -13.86 5.18
C ARG A 3 -24.51 -14.83 5.47
N SER A 4 -23.87 -15.35 4.42
CA SER A 4 -22.54 -15.91 4.56
C SER A 4 -21.69 -14.86 5.30
N PRO A 5 -21.07 -15.19 6.44
CA PRO A 5 -20.19 -14.24 7.09
C PRO A 5 -19.06 -13.95 6.09
N SER A 6 -19.03 -12.72 5.57
CA SER A 6 -17.84 -12.22 4.89
C SER A 6 -16.72 -12.38 5.93
N ARG A 7 -15.71 -13.18 5.60
CA ARG A 7 -14.51 -13.27 6.41
C ARG A 7 -13.96 -11.85 6.51
N GLY A 8 -14.13 -11.19 7.66
CA GLY A 8 -13.62 -9.87 7.84
C GLY A 8 -14.52 -8.87 8.57
N LEU A 9 -15.82 -9.11 8.74
CA LEU A 9 -16.68 -8.22 9.53
C LEU A 9 -17.02 -8.85 10.88
N GLY A 10 -16.67 -8.18 11.96
CA GLY A 10 -16.99 -8.63 13.32
C GLY A 10 -17.68 -7.54 14.14
N ASP A 11 -18.70 -7.91 14.90
CA ASP A 11 -19.32 -7.02 15.89
C ASP A 11 -18.56 -7.12 17.20
N VAL A 12 -18.06 -6.00 17.73
CA VAL A 12 -17.39 -5.92 19.02
C VAL A 12 -18.22 -5.09 19.97
N TYR A 13 -18.56 -5.71 21.12
CA TYR A 13 -19.18 -5.00 22.24
C TYR A 13 -18.10 -4.35 23.11
N LYS A 14 -18.08 -3.03 23.13
CA LYS A 14 -17.16 -2.26 23.97
C LYS A 14 -17.90 -1.70 25.18
N ARG A 15 -17.39 -1.98 26.38
CA ARG A 15 -17.82 -1.29 27.60
C ARG A 15 -17.16 0.10 27.61
N GLN A 16 -17.96 1.15 27.74
CA GLN A 16 -17.48 2.51 27.84
C GLN A 16 -17.00 2.85 29.26
N GLU A 17 -16.28 3.95 29.43
CA GLU A 17 -15.79 4.40 30.74
C GLU A 17 -16.91 4.67 31.75
N ASP A 18 -18.09 5.09 31.27
CA ASP A 18 -19.31 5.31 32.07
C ASP A 18 -20.06 4.01 32.40
N GLY A 19 -19.54 2.84 31.97
CA GLY A 19 -20.14 1.53 32.18
C GLY A 19 -21.20 1.12 31.16
N SER A 20 -21.58 2.01 30.25
CA SER A 20 -22.48 1.68 29.14
C SER A 20 -21.80 0.75 28.12
N THR A 21 -22.59 0.10 27.29
CA THR A 21 -22.09 -0.75 26.19
C THR A 21 -22.43 -0.13 24.85
N SER A 22 -21.49 -0.21 23.90
CA SER A 22 -21.73 0.16 22.53
C SER A 22 -21.21 -0.91 21.57
N THR A 23 -21.88 -1.06 20.42
CA THR A 23 -21.45 -1.96 19.35
C THR A 23 -20.52 -1.22 18.38
N ARG A 24 -19.53 -1.93 17.88
CA ARG A 24 -18.65 -1.48 16.79
C ARG A 24 -18.60 -2.56 15.73
N GLU A 25 -18.78 -2.17 14.48
CA GLU A 25 -18.51 -3.03 13.33
C GLU A 25 -17.04 -2.87 12.98
N ILE A 26 -16.30 -3.98 12.96
CA ILE A 26 -14.86 -3.98 12.66
C ILE A 26 -14.61 -4.89 11.46
N VAL A 27 -13.89 -4.36 10.48
CA VAL A 27 -13.30 -5.14 9.40
C VAL A 27 -11.99 -5.75 9.92
N HIS A 28 -11.88 -7.08 9.87
CA HIS A 28 -10.64 -7.78 10.21
C HIS A 28 -9.84 -8.04 8.93
N HIS A 29 -8.67 -7.42 8.84
CA HIS A 29 -7.75 -7.52 7.71
C HIS A 29 -6.42 -8.13 8.12
N HIS A 30 -5.80 -8.93 7.24
CA HIS A 30 -4.49 -9.56 7.51
C HIS A 30 -3.32 -8.57 7.43
N GLY A 31 -3.57 -7.38 6.93
CA GLY A 31 -2.55 -6.40 6.61
C GLY A 31 -2.14 -6.45 5.16
N GLY A 32 -1.24 -5.55 4.78
CA GLY A 32 -0.69 -5.44 3.44
C GLY A 32 0.76 -4.97 3.48
N ALA A 33 1.44 -5.13 2.37
CA ALA A 33 2.78 -4.58 2.16
C ALA A 33 2.76 -3.70 0.92
N CYS A 34 3.43 -2.56 0.98
CA CYS A 34 3.64 -1.72 -0.19
C CYS A 34 5.09 -1.29 -0.33
N ILE A 35 5.48 -0.95 -1.54
CA ILE A 35 6.85 -0.66 -1.86
C ILE A 35 6.96 0.56 -2.78
N LEU A 36 7.99 1.39 -2.56
CA LEU A 36 8.37 2.50 -3.43
C LEU A 36 9.65 2.12 -4.18
N PRO A 37 9.55 1.63 -5.41
CA PRO A 37 10.74 1.40 -6.23
C PRO A 37 11.29 2.74 -6.70
N VAL A 38 12.57 3.00 -6.43
CA VAL A 38 13.27 4.23 -6.84
C VAL A 38 14.44 3.87 -7.72
N ASP A 39 14.44 4.35 -8.97
CA ASP A 39 15.54 4.11 -9.91
C ASP A 39 16.71 5.09 -9.70
N ALA A 40 17.80 4.86 -10.45
CA ALA A 40 19.01 5.67 -10.35
C ALA A 40 18.81 7.14 -10.80
N ASP A 41 17.77 7.42 -11.58
CA ASP A 41 17.44 8.76 -12.07
C ASP A 41 16.47 9.50 -11.14
N GLY A 42 16.06 8.85 -10.02
CA GLY A 42 15.12 9.41 -9.05
C GLY A 42 13.65 9.33 -9.45
N ASN A 43 13.32 8.43 -10.40
CA ASN A 43 11.92 8.12 -10.69
C ASN A 43 11.42 7.06 -9.72
N ILE A 44 10.15 7.13 -9.40
CA ILE A 44 9.44 6.06 -8.69
C ILE A 44 8.54 5.29 -9.65
N THR A 45 8.32 4.02 -9.38
CA THR A 45 7.31 3.25 -10.10
C THR A 45 5.99 3.31 -9.35
N LEU A 46 4.96 3.80 -10.03
CA LEU A 46 3.57 3.76 -9.58
C LEU A 46 2.80 2.79 -10.48
N VAL A 47 1.71 2.25 -9.98
CA VAL A 47 0.78 1.43 -10.75
C VAL A 47 -0.55 2.15 -10.92
N ARG A 48 -1.22 1.93 -12.05
CA ARG A 48 -2.61 2.35 -12.24
C ARG A 48 -3.48 1.12 -12.21
N GLN A 49 -4.46 1.14 -11.32
CA GLN A 49 -5.39 0.04 -11.15
C GLN A 49 -6.82 0.56 -11.06
N PHE A 50 -7.75 -0.10 -11.76
CA PHE A 50 -9.16 0.20 -11.62
C PHE A 50 -9.68 -0.27 -10.26
N ARG A 51 -10.20 0.64 -9.46
CA ARG A 51 -10.78 0.33 -8.15
C ARG A 51 -12.30 0.40 -8.21
N TYR A 52 -12.92 -0.78 -8.23
CA TYR A 52 -14.36 -0.93 -8.40
C TYR A 52 -15.18 -0.12 -7.39
N ALA A 53 -14.73 0.00 -6.15
CA ALA A 53 -15.41 0.77 -5.11
C ALA A 53 -15.53 2.26 -5.44
N PHE A 54 -14.61 2.80 -6.25
CA PHE A 54 -14.59 4.21 -6.67
C PHE A 54 -15.01 4.40 -8.13
N GLY A 55 -15.04 3.33 -8.93
CA GLY A 55 -15.40 3.35 -10.35
C GLY A 55 -14.39 4.08 -11.25
N GLU A 56 -13.14 4.20 -10.81
CA GLU A 56 -12.08 4.90 -11.54
C GLU A 56 -10.74 4.18 -11.42
N GLU A 57 -9.80 4.49 -12.33
CA GLU A 57 -8.39 4.13 -12.19
C GLU A 57 -7.72 5.03 -11.18
N ILE A 58 -6.96 4.42 -10.25
CA ILE A 58 -6.26 5.12 -9.17
C ILE A 58 -4.76 4.89 -9.31
N TRP A 59 -3.98 5.93 -9.08
CA TRP A 59 -2.54 5.87 -8.94
C TRP A 59 -2.17 5.33 -7.56
N GLU A 60 -1.43 4.25 -7.53
CA GLU A 60 -1.05 3.56 -6.29
C GLU A 60 0.44 3.19 -6.29
N LEU A 61 0.99 3.01 -5.11
CA LEU A 61 2.22 2.24 -4.95
C LEU A 61 1.94 0.76 -5.19
N PRO A 62 2.87 0.02 -5.78
CA PRO A 62 2.81 -1.44 -5.83
C PRO A 62 2.56 -2.00 -4.43
N ALA A 63 1.51 -2.82 -4.29
CA ALA A 63 1.07 -3.27 -2.97
C ALA A 63 0.07 -4.41 -3.04
N GLY A 64 0.20 -5.37 -2.11
CA GLY A 64 -0.77 -6.43 -1.96
C GLY A 64 -1.02 -6.84 -0.52
N LYS A 65 -1.99 -7.73 -0.36
CA LYS A 65 -2.37 -8.30 0.94
C LYS A 65 -1.33 -9.31 1.39
N LEU A 66 -1.13 -9.38 2.71
CA LEU A 66 -0.35 -10.46 3.30
C LEU A 66 -1.09 -11.78 3.19
N GLU A 67 -0.40 -12.81 2.76
CA GLU A 67 -0.87 -14.18 2.90
C GLU A 67 -0.84 -14.63 4.38
N ALA A 68 -1.54 -15.72 4.69
CA ALA A 68 -1.61 -16.20 6.07
C ALA A 68 -0.22 -16.61 6.61
N GLY A 69 0.32 -15.82 7.53
CA GLY A 69 1.63 -16.05 8.14
C GLY A 69 2.81 -15.54 7.30
N GLU A 70 2.55 -14.80 6.23
CA GLU A 70 3.59 -14.19 5.40
C GLU A 70 4.31 -13.07 6.16
N ASP A 71 5.63 -13.03 6.04
CA ASP A 71 6.44 -11.92 6.53
C ASP A 71 6.19 -10.68 5.65
N PRO A 72 5.85 -9.51 6.24
CA PRO A 72 5.55 -8.32 5.44
C PRO A 72 6.68 -7.85 4.52
N PHE A 73 7.93 -8.10 4.88
CA PHE A 73 9.06 -7.75 4.02
C PHE A 73 9.16 -8.67 2.80
N GLU A 74 8.90 -9.97 2.99
CA GLU A 74 8.87 -10.91 1.86
C GLU A 74 7.68 -10.60 0.94
N ALA A 75 6.52 -10.23 1.49
CA ALA A 75 5.38 -9.76 0.71
C ALA A 75 5.74 -8.52 -0.13
N ALA A 76 6.41 -7.52 0.43
CA ALA A 76 6.84 -6.34 -0.33
C ALA A 76 7.76 -6.68 -1.50
N LYS A 77 8.66 -7.66 -1.34
CA LYS A 77 9.53 -8.13 -2.43
C LYS A 77 8.75 -8.89 -3.50
N ARG A 78 7.80 -9.71 -3.09
CA ARG A 78 6.91 -10.45 -3.98
C ARG A 78 6.10 -9.49 -4.84
N GLU A 79 5.42 -8.51 -4.23
CA GLU A 79 4.62 -7.50 -4.93
C GLU A 79 5.48 -6.65 -5.90
N LEU A 80 6.70 -6.29 -5.52
CA LEU A 80 7.63 -5.60 -6.42
C LEU A 80 7.89 -6.42 -7.70
N SER A 81 8.07 -7.72 -7.54
CA SER A 81 8.32 -8.61 -8.67
C SER A 81 7.05 -8.86 -9.50
N GLU A 82 5.93 -9.12 -8.85
CA GLU A 82 4.67 -9.49 -9.50
C GLU A 82 4.07 -8.31 -10.27
N GLU A 83 3.91 -7.15 -9.62
CA GLU A 83 3.25 -5.99 -10.21
C GLU A 83 4.14 -5.13 -11.09
N CYS A 84 5.47 -5.08 -10.81
CA CYS A 84 6.37 -4.20 -11.54
C CYS A 84 7.41 -4.93 -12.40
N GLY A 85 7.59 -6.25 -12.23
CA GLY A 85 8.69 -6.96 -12.88
C GLY A 85 10.05 -6.46 -12.43
N LEU A 86 10.21 -6.13 -11.14
CA LEU A 86 11.44 -5.57 -10.56
C LEU A 86 11.89 -6.37 -9.34
N THR A 87 13.20 -6.39 -9.12
CA THR A 87 13.84 -6.74 -7.85
C THR A 87 14.77 -5.61 -7.43
N ALA A 88 15.31 -5.63 -6.21
CA ALA A 88 16.16 -4.56 -5.72
C ALA A 88 17.32 -5.08 -4.85
N ASP A 89 18.41 -4.31 -4.80
CA ASP A 89 19.57 -4.61 -3.95
C ASP A 89 19.37 -4.18 -2.49
N LYS A 90 18.65 -3.07 -2.30
CA LYS A 90 18.47 -2.48 -0.98
C LYS A 90 17.02 -2.13 -0.71
N TYR A 91 16.57 -2.45 0.50
CA TYR A 91 15.25 -2.14 1.01
C TYR A 91 15.38 -1.34 2.31
N THR A 92 14.68 -0.23 2.40
CA THR A 92 14.67 0.62 3.60
C THR A 92 13.23 0.75 4.09
N SER A 93 12.96 0.34 5.33
CA SER A 93 11.62 0.44 5.90
C SER A 93 11.20 1.90 6.09
N LEU A 94 10.01 2.23 5.67
CA LEU A 94 9.33 3.49 6.00
C LEU A 94 8.35 3.33 7.18
N GLY A 95 8.23 2.13 7.75
CA GLY A 95 7.36 1.82 8.88
C GLY A 95 5.95 1.42 8.48
N GLU A 96 5.04 1.55 9.41
CA GLU A 96 3.65 1.12 9.31
C GLU A 96 2.72 2.29 8.97
N PHE A 97 1.66 1.98 8.24
CA PHE A 97 0.59 2.90 7.90
C PHE A 97 -0.77 2.25 8.23
N TYR A 98 -1.61 2.94 8.97
CA TYR A 98 -2.96 2.52 9.32
C TYR A 98 -3.96 3.29 8.46
N PRO A 99 -4.53 2.67 7.40
CA PRO A 99 -5.37 3.40 6.44
C PRO A 99 -6.70 3.86 7.07
N THR A 100 -7.25 3.05 7.98
CA THR A 100 -8.63 3.30 8.47
C THR A 100 -8.79 2.92 9.94
N VAL A 101 -8.21 3.71 10.83
CA VAL A 101 -8.14 3.44 12.28
C VAL A 101 -9.50 3.34 12.99
N GLY A 102 -10.59 3.77 12.35
CA GLY A 102 -11.91 3.81 12.97
C GLY A 102 -12.65 2.47 13.01
N TYR A 103 -12.45 1.62 12.00
CA TYR A 103 -13.22 0.38 11.84
C TYR A 103 -12.49 -0.75 11.11
N ASP A 104 -11.24 -0.58 10.73
CA ASP A 104 -10.43 -1.59 10.06
C ASP A 104 -9.18 -1.91 10.87
N THR A 105 -8.78 -3.19 10.86
CA THR A 105 -7.55 -3.66 11.50
C THR A 105 -6.37 -3.71 10.52
N GLU A 106 -6.49 -3.17 9.32
CA GLU A 106 -5.44 -3.18 8.33
C GLU A 106 -4.21 -2.40 8.81
N ILE A 107 -3.06 -3.04 8.66
CA ILE A 107 -1.73 -2.42 8.79
C ILE A 107 -1.03 -2.59 7.45
N ILE A 108 -0.57 -1.50 6.85
CA ILE A 108 0.23 -1.52 5.64
C ILE A 108 1.68 -1.25 6.00
N TYR A 109 2.55 -2.22 5.73
CA TYR A 109 3.99 -2.11 5.92
C TYR A 109 4.62 -1.52 4.65
N THR A 110 5.49 -0.53 4.80
CA THR A 110 6.00 0.25 3.66
C THR A 110 7.51 0.22 3.59
N TRP A 111 8.06 0.01 2.38
CA TRP A 111 9.50 0.05 2.10
C TRP A 111 9.82 0.90 0.89
N VAL A 112 11.05 1.44 0.86
CA VAL A 112 11.69 1.96 -0.35
C VAL A 112 12.62 0.88 -0.88
N ALA A 113 12.60 0.65 -2.19
CA ALA A 113 13.51 -0.25 -2.90
C ALA A 113 14.42 0.55 -3.83
N THR A 114 15.73 0.32 -3.73
CA THR A 114 16.75 0.96 -4.59
C THR A 114 17.73 -0.09 -5.14
N GLY A 115 18.46 0.26 -6.22
CA GLY A 115 19.26 -0.72 -6.95
C GLY A 115 18.37 -1.69 -7.69
N LEU A 116 17.48 -1.15 -8.53
CA LEU A 116 16.45 -1.93 -9.22
C LEU A 116 17.03 -2.75 -10.37
N HIS A 117 16.54 -3.99 -10.49
CA HIS A 117 16.86 -4.91 -11.59
C HIS A 117 15.56 -5.42 -12.22
N GLU A 118 15.54 -5.53 -13.53
CA GLU A 118 14.39 -6.06 -14.26
C GLU A 118 14.26 -7.57 -14.05
N THR A 119 13.05 -8.02 -13.86
CA THR A 119 12.64 -9.42 -13.85
C THR A 119 11.32 -9.57 -14.61
N ARG A 120 10.76 -10.76 -14.62
CA ARG A 120 9.49 -10.99 -15.31
C ARG A 120 8.33 -10.63 -14.40
N MET A 121 7.45 -9.76 -14.89
CA MET A 121 6.18 -9.42 -14.23
C MET A 121 5.21 -10.62 -14.28
N HIS A 122 4.50 -10.85 -13.19
CA HIS A 122 3.55 -11.95 -13.05
C HIS A 122 2.31 -11.48 -12.28
N LEU A 123 1.37 -10.87 -13.00
CA LEU A 123 0.09 -10.47 -12.41
C LEU A 123 -0.79 -11.69 -12.15
N ASP A 124 -1.60 -11.62 -11.13
CA ASP A 124 -2.68 -12.57 -10.89
C ASP A 124 -3.71 -12.51 -12.03
N ALA A 125 -4.46 -13.59 -12.22
CA ALA A 125 -5.33 -13.76 -13.40
C ALA A 125 -6.48 -12.72 -13.48
N ASP A 126 -6.82 -12.10 -12.36
CA ASP A 126 -7.84 -11.07 -12.18
C ASP A 126 -7.26 -9.67 -11.92
N GLU A 127 -5.94 -9.52 -11.96
CA GLU A 127 -5.26 -8.24 -11.83
C GLU A 127 -5.01 -7.58 -13.17
N PHE A 128 -5.46 -6.34 -13.27
CA PHE A 128 -5.25 -5.47 -14.42
C PHE A 128 -4.66 -4.16 -13.95
N LEU A 129 -3.34 -4.07 -13.98
CA LEU A 129 -2.61 -2.86 -13.61
C LEU A 129 -1.51 -2.56 -14.63
N THR A 130 -1.09 -1.30 -14.66
CA THR A 130 -0.02 -0.82 -15.53
C THR A 130 1.01 -0.07 -14.69
N PRO A 131 2.25 -0.56 -14.62
CA PRO A 131 3.33 0.17 -13.97
C PRO A 131 3.80 1.33 -14.85
N ASP A 132 3.96 2.51 -14.25
CA ASP A 132 4.49 3.71 -14.90
C ASP A 132 5.64 4.30 -14.08
N ARG A 133 6.71 4.72 -14.76
CA ARG A 133 7.82 5.45 -14.15
C ARG A 133 7.49 6.94 -14.09
N VAL A 134 7.50 7.50 -12.90
CA VAL A 134 7.15 8.90 -12.65
C VAL A 134 8.28 9.56 -11.87
N PRO A 135 8.84 10.71 -12.32
CA PRO A 135 9.79 11.46 -11.51
C PRO A 135 9.22 11.77 -10.12
N LEU A 136 10.00 11.57 -9.06
CA LEU A 136 9.51 11.80 -7.69
C LEU A 136 8.95 13.22 -7.50
N ALA A 137 9.59 14.22 -8.12
CA ALA A 137 9.09 15.58 -8.07
C ALA A 137 7.70 15.72 -8.72
N GLN A 138 7.45 15.03 -9.83
CA GLN A 138 6.14 15.00 -10.47
C GLN A 138 5.11 14.25 -9.62
N ALA A 139 5.47 13.11 -9.05
CA ALA A 139 4.58 12.37 -8.14
C ALA A 139 4.20 13.22 -6.92
N TYR A 140 5.15 13.96 -6.35
CA TYR A 140 4.88 14.93 -5.28
C TYR A 140 3.85 15.99 -5.72
N GLU A 141 4.03 16.58 -6.90
CA GLU A 141 3.07 17.56 -7.44
C GLU A 141 1.69 16.93 -7.70
N MET A 142 1.63 15.67 -8.16
CA MET A 142 0.36 14.94 -8.32
C MET A 142 -0.35 14.73 -6.99
N VAL A 143 0.40 14.45 -5.91
CA VAL A 143 -0.16 14.41 -4.54
C VAL A 143 -0.71 15.78 -4.15
N MET A 144 0.07 16.84 -4.33
CA MET A 144 -0.32 18.21 -3.93
C MET A 144 -1.54 18.73 -4.70
N ARG A 145 -1.73 18.30 -5.95
CA ARG A 145 -2.93 18.64 -6.75
C ARG A 145 -4.11 17.71 -6.55
N GLY A 146 -3.97 16.63 -5.73
CA GLY A 146 -5.02 15.65 -5.48
C GLY A 146 -5.28 14.69 -6.66
N GLU A 147 -4.35 14.54 -7.57
CA GLU A 147 -4.39 13.52 -8.64
C GLU A 147 -4.12 12.13 -8.07
N ILE A 148 -3.17 12.02 -7.15
CA ILE A 148 -2.96 10.81 -6.34
C ILE A 148 -3.89 10.92 -5.12
N LYS A 149 -4.82 9.97 -5.00
CA LYS A 149 -5.88 9.96 -3.97
C LYS A 149 -5.67 8.86 -2.94
N ASP A 150 -4.89 7.83 -3.27
CA ASP A 150 -4.64 6.69 -2.40
C ASP A 150 -3.77 7.07 -1.21
N GLY A 151 -4.26 6.79 0.01
CA GLY A 151 -3.63 7.24 1.26
C GLY A 151 -2.23 6.66 1.49
N LYS A 152 -1.99 5.37 1.20
CA LYS A 152 -0.66 4.77 1.34
C LYS A 152 0.35 5.38 0.38
N THR A 153 -0.08 5.70 -0.85
CA THR A 153 0.74 6.33 -1.87
C THR A 153 1.09 7.77 -1.49
N ILE A 154 0.10 8.55 -1.04
CA ILE A 154 0.33 9.91 -0.52
C ILE A 154 1.35 9.87 0.61
N ALA A 155 1.14 9.03 1.62
CA ALA A 155 2.05 8.91 2.77
C ALA A 155 3.47 8.49 2.35
N GLY A 156 3.59 7.51 1.47
CA GLY A 156 4.86 7.00 0.96
C GLY A 156 5.64 8.06 0.18
N VAL A 157 5.01 8.72 -0.79
CA VAL A 157 5.63 9.78 -1.62
C VAL A 157 6.11 10.95 -0.76
N LEU A 158 5.28 11.44 0.15
CA LEU A 158 5.64 12.56 1.03
C LEU A 158 6.77 12.19 1.99
N LYS A 159 6.73 10.97 2.56
CA LYS A 159 7.77 10.49 3.48
C LYS A 159 9.10 10.27 2.76
N LEU A 160 9.08 9.66 1.57
CA LEU A 160 10.27 9.50 0.74
C LEU A 160 10.90 10.86 0.41
N LYS A 161 10.08 11.81 -0.06
CA LYS A 161 10.54 13.17 -0.39
C LYS A 161 11.21 13.84 0.81
N ALA A 162 10.58 13.79 1.99
CA ALA A 162 11.12 14.38 3.21
C ALA A 162 12.47 13.74 3.62
N LEU A 163 12.58 12.41 3.54
CA LEU A 163 13.82 11.71 3.89
C LEU A 163 14.98 12.04 2.94
N LEU A 164 14.70 12.18 1.65
CA LEU A 164 15.70 12.59 0.66
C LEU A 164 16.14 14.04 0.87
N ASP A 165 15.22 14.96 1.15
CA ASP A 165 15.54 16.37 1.43
C ASP A 165 16.41 16.52 2.70
N GLU A 166 16.27 15.59 3.66
CA GLU A 166 17.07 15.53 4.88
C GLU A 166 18.37 14.73 4.72
N GLY A 167 18.64 14.16 3.55
CA GLY A 167 19.82 13.31 3.29
C GLY A 167 19.85 12.02 4.11
N LYS A 168 18.68 11.46 4.43
CA LYS A 168 18.53 10.23 5.24
C LYS A 168 18.32 8.97 4.42
N LEU A 169 18.26 9.10 3.10
CA LEU A 169 18.14 8.00 2.12
C LEU A 169 19.17 8.15 1.00
#